data_826cb696638e5be7c3df578c7a3f9d9a
#
_entry.id   826cb696638e5be7c3df578c7a3f9d9a
#
_cell.length_a   1.000
_cell.length_b   1.000
_cell.length_c   1.000
_cell.angle_alpha   90.00
_cell.angle_beta   90.00
_cell.angle_gamma   90.00
#
_symmetry.space_group_name_H-M   'P 1'
#
loop_
_entity.id
_entity.type
_entity.pdbx_description
1 polymer ?
#
loop_
_entity_poly.entity_id
_entity_poly.type
_entity_poly.pdbx_seq_one_letter_code
_entity_poly.pdbx_strand_id
1 'polypeptide(L)'
;MPKIVDAEARRQEVVQAVFRIIASDGLERASLREVADEAGLAVGSVRHYFASSDDLLVFSFGAVIDRIAGRLESAMTAVEAERQGSSAQQAAVLNLLGQFLPLDEELAVDACVWMAFRHAARIKPVLAAEAERSHRAVAAVVGRLIMLLSPQEAEAQQTLVAEAERLLATMDGLCMHALLQPEWMTAEMCSDVLTAHLRSLAGAPASS
;
A
#
# COMPACT_ATOMS: atom_id res chain seq x y z
N MET A 1 -22.99 24.17 -25.03
CA MET A 1 -22.59 22.77 -25.27
C MET A 1 -22.55 22.05 -23.95
N PRO A 2 -23.22 20.93 -23.75
CA PRO A 2 -23.08 20.16 -22.52
C PRO A 2 -21.63 19.67 -22.46
N LYS A 3 -20.95 19.97 -21.35
CA LYS A 3 -19.61 19.46 -21.04
C LYS A 3 -19.76 17.95 -20.91
N ILE A 4 -19.20 17.17 -21.83
CA ILE A 4 -19.09 15.72 -21.67
C ILE A 4 -18.25 15.54 -20.43
N VAL A 5 -18.90 15.24 -19.32
CA VAL A 5 -18.20 14.91 -18.08
C VAL A 5 -17.62 13.53 -18.31
N ASP A 6 -16.30 13.44 -18.27
CA ASP A 6 -15.60 12.17 -18.35
C ASP A 6 -16.07 11.28 -17.19
N ALA A 7 -16.76 10.18 -17.53
CA ALA A 7 -17.35 9.28 -16.54
C ALA A 7 -16.27 8.68 -15.64
N GLU A 8 -15.09 8.42 -16.18
CA GLU A 8 -13.97 7.89 -15.40
C GLU A 8 -13.41 8.94 -14.43
N ALA A 9 -13.19 10.18 -14.88
CA ALA A 9 -12.77 11.27 -14.00
C ALA A 9 -13.76 11.47 -12.85
N ARG A 10 -15.06 11.32 -13.11
CA ARG A 10 -16.10 11.44 -12.10
C ARG A 10 -16.09 10.27 -11.10
N ARG A 11 -15.83 9.06 -11.58
CA ARG A 11 -15.63 7.89 -10.70
C ARG A 11 -14.43 8.11 -9.76
N GLN A 12 -13.33 8.64 -10.28
CA GLN A 12 -12.14 8.95 -9.49
C GLN A 12 -12.42 10.02 -8.43
N GLU A 13 -13.19 11.06 -8.73
CA GLU A 13 -13.60 12.06 -7.73
C GLU A 13 -14.38 11.42 -6.57
N VAL A 14 -15.30 10.50 -6.87
CA VAL A 14 -16.04 9.75 -5.86
C VAL A 14 -15.12 8.88 -5.02
N VAL A 15 -14.16 8.19 -5.64
CA VAL A 15 -13.16 7.37 -4.93
C VAL A 15 -12.29 8.21 -4.00
N GLN A 16 -11.88 9.41 -4.42
CA GLN A 16 -11.12 10.31 -3.54
C GLN A 16 -11.96 10.74 -2.31
N ALA A 17 -13.26 10.94 -2.45
CA ALA A 17 -14.15 11.21 -1.31
C ALA A 17 -14.23 9.99 -0.37
N VAL A 18 -14.30 8.76 -0.90
CA VAL A 18 -14.22 7.53 -0.09
C VAL A 18 -12.92 7.50 0.70
N PHE A 19 -11.79 7.82 0.07
CA PHE A 19 -10.47 7.79 0.75
C PHE A 19 -10.40 8.80 1.89
N ARG A 20 -10.89 10.03 1.69
CA ARG A 20 -10.94 11.04 2.76
C ARG A 20 -11.80 10.58 3.93
N ILE A 21 -13.00 10.06 3.67
CA ILE A 21 -13.89 9.54 4.73
C ILE A 21 -13.22 8.39 5.48
N ILE A 22 -12.60 7.43 4.77
CA ILE A 22 -11.94 6.29 5.44
C ILE A 22 -10.78 6.77 6.30
N ALA A 23 -9.99 7.72 5.82
CA ALA A 23 -8.83 8.23 6.54
C ALA A 23 -9.22 9.02 7.81
N SER A 24 -10.35 9.75 7.80
CA SER A 24 -10.80 10.58 8.93
C SER A 24 -11.77 9.86 9.88
N ASP A 25 -12.74 9.12 9.32
CA ASP A 25 -13.91 8.62 10.06
C ASP A 25 -14.04 7.09 10.03
N GLY A 26 -13.20 6.42 9.26
CA GLY A 26 -13.18 4.96 9.12
C GLY A 26 -14.14 4.42 8.05
N LEU A 27 -13.93 3.14 7.69
CA LEU A 27 -14.61 2.47 6.58
C LEU A 27 -16.15 2.42 6.74
N GLU A 28 -16.64 2.27 7.96
CA GLU A 28 -18.09 2.14 8.22
C GLU A 28 -18.88 3.43 7.92
N ARG A 29 -18.18 4.56 7.82
CA ARG A 29 -18.78 5.85 7.43
C ARG A 29 -18.89 6.02 5.91
N ALA A 30 -18.18 5.22 5.10
CA ALA A 30 -18.16 5.32 3.63
C ALA A 30 -19.45 4.78 2.99
N SER A 31 -20.61 5.37 3.31
CA SER A 31 -21.90 5.09 2.65
C SER A 31 -22.07 5.93 1.38
N LEU A 32 -22.93 5.48 0.44
CA LEU A 32 -23.23 6.26 -0.78
C LEU A 32 -23.68 7.70 -0.48
N ARG A 33 -24.37 7.92 0.64
CA ARG A 33 -24.84 9.25 1.05
C ARG A 33 -23.68 10.11 1.56
N GLU A 34 -22.90 9.62 2.51
CA GLU A 34 -21.76 10.35 3.08
C GLU A 34 -20.73 10.66 1.97
N VAL A 35 -20.49 9.69 1.07
CA VAL A 35 -19.57 9.89 -0.06
C VAL A 35 -20.11 10.93 -1.05
N ALA A 36 -21.42 10.95 -1.32
CA ALA A 36 -22.01 11.98 -2.15
C ALA A 36 -21.87 13.38 -1.52
N ASP A 37 -22.15 13.50 -0.22
CA ASP A 37 -22.02 14.75 0.53
C ASP A 37 -20.55 15.23 0.51
N GLU A 38 -19.58 14.34 0.79
CA GLU A 38 -18.13 14.63 0.74
C GLU A 38 -17.63 15.02 -0.65
N ALA A 39 -18.16 14.41 -1.70
CA ALA A 39 -17.82 14.72 -3.10
C ALA A 39 -18.53 15.97 -3.64
N GLY A 40 -19.46 16.58 -2.89
CA GLY A 40 -20.29 17.68 -3.35
C GLY A 40 -21.24 17.28 -4.48
N LEU A 41 -21.73 16.04 -4.48
CA LEU A 41 -22.60 15.44 -5.50
C LEU A 41 -23.97 15.08 -4.93
N ALA A 42 -24.98 15.04 -5.80
CA ALA A 42 -26.26 14.42 -5.44
C ALA A 42 -26.08 12.90 -5.32
N VAL A 43 -26.74 12.26 -4.34
CA VAL A 43 -26.71 10.80 -4.15
C VAL A 43 -27.11 10.04 -5.43
N GLY A 44 -28.07 10.58 -6.20
CA GLY A 44 -28.48 10.04 -7.49
C GLY A 44 -27.34 10.01 -8.53
N SER A 45 -26.45 11.01 -8.48
CA SER A 45 -25.25 11.04 -9.35
C SER A 45 -24.26 9.94 -8.98
N VAL A 46 -24.01 9.72 -7.68
CA VAL A 46 -23.14 8.63 -7.23
C VAL A 46 -23.73 7.27 -7.60
N ARG A 47 -25.05 7.10 -7.44
CA ARG A 47 -25.75 5.87 -7.84
C ARG A 47 -25.72 5.58 -9.33
N HIS A 48 -25.47 6.58 -10.15
CA HIS A 48 -25.28 6.38 -11.59
C HIS A 48 -23.96 5.65 -11.89
N TYR A 49 -22.95 5.82 -11.06
CA TYR A 49 -21.63 5.20 -11.20
C TYR A 49 -21.46 3.92 -10.38
N PHE A 50 -22.15 3.81 -9.25
CA PHE A 50 -22.02 2.70 -8.31
C PHE A 50 -23.41 2.21 -7.89
N ALA A 51 -23.75 0.99 -8.28
CA ALA A 51 -25.08 0.41 -8.06
C ALA A 51 -25.40 0.19 -6.57
N SER A 52 -24.37 -0.04 -5.74
CA SER A 52 -24.49 -0.30 -4.32
C SER A 52 -23.30 0.24 -3.54
N SER A 53 -23.39 0.25 -2.20
CA SER A 53 -22.25 0.56 -1.33
C SER A 53 -21.15 -0.49 -1.49
N ASP A 54 -21.49 -1.75 -1.68
CA ASP A 54 -20.52 -2.82 -1.89
C ASP A 54 -19.75 -2.63 -3.20
N ASP A 55 -20.43 -2.25 -4.28
CA ASP A 55 -19.80 -1.92 -5.56
C ASP A 55 -18.81 -0.76 -5.42
N LEU A 56 -19.23 0.30 -4.72
CA LEU A 56 -18.35 1.43 -4.39
C LEU A 56 -17.12 1.00 -3.59
N LEU A 57 -17.30 0.18 -2.55
CA LEU A 57 -16.21 -0.27 -1.70
C LEU A 57 -15.23 -1.18 -2.46
N VAL A 58 -15.73 -2.14 -3.26
CA VAL A 58 -14.89 -3.01 -4.10
C VAL A 58 -14.07 -2.19 -5.08
N PHE A 59 -14.71 -1.25 -5.80
CA PHE A 59 -14.01 -0.37 -6.73
C PHE A 59 -12.96 0.51 -6.03
N SER A 60 -13.29 1.07 -4.87
CA SER A 60 -12.37 1.91 -4.11
C SER A 60 -11.18 1.12 -3.56
N PHE A 61 -11.41 -0.13 -3.12
CA PHE A 61 -10.31 -1.01 -2.72
C PHE A 61 -9.39 -1.32 -3.91
N GLY A 62 -9.98 -1.65 -5.08
CA GLY A 62 -9.22 -1.81 -6.31
C GLY A 62 -8.37 -0.59 -6.63
N ALA A 63 -8.93 0.61 -6.53
CA ALA A 63 -8.24 1.86 -6.84
C ALA A 63 -7.03 2.14 -5.92
N VAL A 64 -7.12 1.89 -4.61
CA VAL A 64 -5.96 2.06 -3.71
C VAL A 64 -4.89 1.00 -3.98
N ILE A 65 -5.28 -0.24 -4.29
CA ILE A 65 -4.34 -1.30 -4.68
C ILE A 65 -3.57 -0.89 -5.93
N ASP A 66 -4.26 -0.40 -6.97
CA ASP A 66 -3.63 -0.01 -8.23
C ASP A 66 -2.68 1.18 -8.04
N ARG A 67 -3.05 2.15 -7.20
CA ARG A 67 -2.20 3.30 -6.88
C ARG A 67 -0.92 2.87 -6.17
N ILE A 68 -1.02 2.04 -5.13
CA ILE A 68 0.12 1.51 -4.40
C ILE A 68 0.99 0.64 -5.34
N ALA A 69 0.40 -0.28 -6.09
CA ALA A 69 1.11 -1.16 -7.01
C ALA A 69 1.89 -0.38 -8.07
N GLY A 70 1.31 0.69 -8.64
CA GLY A 70 1.98 1.56 -9.60
C GLY A 70 3.23 2.24 -9.04
N ARG A 71 3.14 2.75 -7.79
CA ARG A 71 4.31 3.34 -7.10
C ARG A 71 5.39 2.30 -6.82
N LEU A 72 5.00 1.12 -6.34
CA LEU A 72 5.93 0.04 -6.05
C LEU A 72 6.66 -0.46 -7.29
N GLU A 73 5.97 -0.63 -8.42
CA GLU A 73 6.59 -1.06 -9.67
C GLU A 73 7.57 0.00 -10.20
N SER A 74 7.22 1.28 -10.11
CA SER A 74 8.11 2.38 -10.48
C SER A 74 9.37 2.40 -9.60
N ALA A 75 9.21 2.23 -8.28
CA ALA A 75 10.32 2.19 -7.34
C ALA A 75 11.18 0.92 -7.53
N MET A 76 10.56 -0.23 -7.84
CA MET A 76 11.29 -1.48 -8.12
C MET A 76 12.15 -1.36 -9.38
N THR A 77 11.64 -0.71 -10.43
CA THR A 77 12.42 -0.41 -11.64
C THR A 77 13.66 0.42 -11.31
N ALA A 78 13.56 1.38 -10.39
CA ALA A 78 14.71 2.15 -9.94
C ALA A 78 15.75 1.29 -9.18
N VAL A 79 15.28 0.34 -8.35
CA VAL A 79 16.19 -0.60 -7.66
C VAL A 79 16.94 -1.48 -8.66
N GLU A 80 16.25 -1.98 -9.68
CA GLU A 80 16.81 -2.86 -10.71
C GLU A 80 17.80 -2.14 -11.64
N ALA A 81 17.67 -0.83 -11.80
CA ALA A 81 18.58 -0.02 -12.62
C ALA A 81 19.95 0.22 -11.94
N GLU A 82 20.03 0.05 -10.62
CA GLU A 82 21.23 0.32 -9.86
C GLU A 82 22.18 -0.90 -9.81
N ARG A 83 23.48 -0.63 -9.72
CA ARG A 83 24.49 -1.69 -9.57
C ARG A 83 24.31 -2.40 -8.23
N GLN A 84 24.24 -3.73 -8.28
CA GLN A 84 24.08 -4.58 -7.09
C GLN A 84 25.13 -4.26 -6.01
N GLY A 85 24.68 -4.11 -4.77
CA GLY A 85 25.49 -3.79 -3.60
C GLY A 85 25.98 -2.35 -3.52
N SER A 86 25.60 -1.47 -4.47
CA SER A 86 25.96 -0.04 -4.40
C SER A 86 25.15 0.71 -3.34
N SER A 87 25.70 1.84 -2.86
CA SER A 87 24.93 2.76 -1.99
C SER A 87 23.70 3.33 -2.67
N ALA A 88 23.73 3.52 -3.99
CA ALA A 88 22.58 3.95 -4.78
C ALA A 88 21.47 2.89 -4.77
N GLN A 89 21.81 1.61 -4.94
CA GLN A 89 20.83 0.53 -4.82
C GLN A 89 20.22 0.47 -3.41
N GLN A 90 21.04 0.60 -2.36
CA GLN A 90 20.53 0.61 -0.99
C GLN A 90 19.53 1.77 -0.75
N ALA A 91 19.83 2.96 -1.27
CA ALA A 91 18.92 4.10 -1.20
C ALA A 91 17.62 3.84 -1.98
N ALA A 92 17.70 3.25 -3.18
CA ALA A 92 16.54 2.88 -3.98
C ALA A 92 15.67 1.81 -3.29
N VAL A 93 16.27 0.83 -2.60
CA VAL A 93 15.56 -0.17 -1.80
C VAL A 93 14.81 0.49 -0.63
N LEU A 94 15.45 1.39 0.10
CA LEU A 94 14.78 2.12 1.19
C LEU A 94 13.64 2.98 0.66
N ASN A 95 13.80 3.63 -0.50
CA ASN A 95 12.72 4.35 -1.15
C ASN A 95 11.56 3.43 -1.56
N LEU A 96 11.85 2.25 -2.13
CA LEU A 96 10.83 1.25 -2.46
C LEU A 96 10.02 0.84 -1.23
N LEU A 97 10.71 0.49 -0.14
CA LEU A 97 10.06 0.09 1.10
C LEU A 97 9.29 1.24 1.75
N GLY A 98 9.78 2.47 1.60
CA GLY A 98 9.09 3.69 2.03
C GLY A 98 7.72 3.89 1.38
N GLN A 99 7.50 3.36 0.15
CA GLN A 99 6.19 3.46 -0.52
C GLN A 99 5.06 2.70 0.20
N PHE A 100 5.38 1.80 1.12
CA PHE A 100 4.42 1.11 1.98
C PHE A 100 4.09 1.87 3.27
N LEU A 101 4.85 2.91 3.61
CA LEU A 101 4.81 3.55 4.92
C LEU A 101 4.15 4.93 4.83
N PRO A 102 3.45 5.39 5.86
CA PRO A 102 2.81 6.69 5.92
C PRO A 102 3.82 7.82 6.19
N LEU A 103 4.78 8.02 5.26
CA LEU A 103 5.88 8.97 5.43
C LEU A 103 5.54 10.41 5.03
N ASP A 104 4.45 10.60 4.31
CA ASP A 104 3.85 11.89 3.99
C ASP A 104 2.31 11.76 4.02
N GLU A 105 1.61 12.86 3.78
CA GLU A 105 0.15 12.93 3.87
C GLU A 105 -0.55 12.01 2.85
N GLU A 106 -0.06 11.95 1.62
CA GLU A 106 -0.64 11.11 0.56
C GLU A 106 -0.43 9.62 0.87
N LEU A 107 0.78 9.24 1.25
CA LEU A 107 1.12 7.88 1.65
C LEU A 107 0.36 7.46 2.90
N ALA A 108 0.14 8.38 3.86
CA ALA A 108 -0.62 8.10 5.07
C ALA A 108 -2.10 7.82 4.77
N VAL A 109 -2.73 8.59 3.87
CA VAL A 109 -4.11 8.31 3.42
C VAL A 109 -4.20 6.95 2.75
N ASP A 110 -3.31 6.65 1.81
CA ASP A 110 -3.31 5.37 1.09
C ASP A 110 -3.08 4.19 2.03
N ALA A 111 -2.13 4.29 2.94
CA ALA A 111 -1.83 3.26 3.94
C ALA A 111 -3.04 3.02 4.87
N CYS A 112 -3.67 4.08 5.37
CA CYS A 112 -4.86 4.01 6.21
C CYS A 112 -6.02 3.32 5.47
N VAL A 113 -6.31 3.75 4.25
CA VAL A 113 -7.38 3.20 3.40
C VAL A 113 -7.11 1.72 3.09
N TRP A 114 -5.89 1.38 2.67
CA TRP A 114 -5.50 0.01 2.36
C TRP A 114 -5.62 -0.91 3.57
N MET A 115 -5.15 -0.50 4.76
CA MET A 115 -5.28 -1.27 5.99
C MET A 115 -6.74 -1.45 6.42
N ALA A 116 -7.56 -0.40 6.30
CA ALA A 116 -8.98 -0.47 6.63
C ALA A 116 -9.71 -1.50 5.75
N PHE A 117 -9.44 -1.51 4.44
CA PHE A 117 -10.02 -2.49 3.52
C PHE A 117 -9.53 -3.92 3.79
N ARG A 118 -8.23 -4.13 4.00
CA ARG A 118 -7.67 -5.46 4.35
C ARG A 118 -8.30 -6.01 5.62
N HIS A 119 -8.46 -5.17 6.64
CA HIS A 119 -9.11 -5.58 7.88
C HIS A 119 -10.58 -5.94 7.66
N ALA A 120 -11.31 -5.12 6.89
CA ALA A 120 -12.72 -5.36 6.58
C ALA A 120 -12.93 -6.62 5.72
N ALA A 121 -12.01 -6.97 4.82
CA ALA A 121 -12.10 -8.17 3.99
C ALA A 121 -12.17 -9.47 4.80
N ARG A 122 -11.69 -9.49 6.04
CA ARG A 122 -11.82 -10.62 6.95
C ARG A 122 -13.27 -10.94 7.31
N ILE A 123 -14.15 -9.94 7.30
CA ILE A 123 -15.56 -10.07 7.70
C ILE A 123 -16.55 -9.71 6.59
N LYS A 124 -16.11 -9.07 5.51
CA LYS A 124 -16.91 -8.69 4.34
C LYS A 124 -16.50 -9.53 3.12
N PRO A 125 -17.21 -10.65 2.79
CA PRO A 125 -16.80 -11.53 1.71
C PRO A 125 -16.68 -10.86 0.33
N VAL A 126 -17.44 -9.79 0.09
CA VAL A 126 -17.40 -9.02 -1.17
C VAL A 126 -16.01 -8.42 -1.45
N LEU A 127 -15.21 -8.17 -0.41
CA LEU A 127 -13.86 -7.63 -0.53
C LEU A 127 -12.76 -8.71 -0.67
N ALA A 128 -13.09 -9.99 -0.55
CA ALA A 128 -12.10 -11.06 -0.48
C ALA A 128 -11.23 -11.17 -1.73
N ALA A 129 -11.83 -11.00 -2.93
CA ALA A 129 -11.08 -11.07 -4.20
C ALA A 129 -10.04 -9.95 -4.31
N GLU A 130 -10.40 -8.73 -3.91
CA GLU A 130 -9.49 -7.58 -3.92
C GLU A 130 -8.40 -7.72 -2.85
N ALA A 131 -8.72 -8.26 -1.67
CA ALA A 131 -7.73 -8.54 -0.63
C ALA A 131 -6.70 -9.58 -1.11
N GLU A 132 -7.12 -10.62 -1.80
CA GLU A 132 -6.24 -11.62 -2.41
C GLU A 132 -5.38 -11.01 -3.52
N ARG A 133 -5.95 -10.15 -4.36
CA ARG A 133 -5.21 -9.39 -5.40
C ARG A 133 -4.14 -8.50 -4.76
N SER A 134 -4.50 -7.78 -3.69
CA SER A 134 -3.59 -6.93 -2.92
C SER A 134 -2.41 -7.72 -2.37
N HIS A 135 -2.70 -8.84 -1.70
CA HIS A 135 -1.66 -9.71 -1.13
C HIS A 135 -0.69 -10.19 -2.21
N ARG A 136 -1.20 -10.71 -3.33
CA ARG A 136 -0.35 -11.18 -4.43
C ARG A 136 0.52 -10.09 -5.05
N ALA A 137 -0.02 -8.88 -5.22
CA ALA A 137 0.73 -7.76 -5.77
C ALA A 137 1.93 -7.39 -4.87
N VAL A 138 1.69 -7.26 -3.56
CA VAL A 138 2.75 -6.93 -2.60
C VAL A 138 3.76 -8.08 -2.47
N ALA A 139 3.30 -9.32 -2.37
CA ALA A 139 4.17 -10.50 -2.28
C ALA A 139 5.09 -10.64 -3.51
N ALA A 140 4.59 -10.31 -4.71
CA ALA A 140 5.39 -10.34 -5.93
C ALA A 140 6.54 -9.32 -5.89
N VAL A 141 6.28 -8.08 -5.45
CA VAL A 141 7.32 -7.05 -5.33
C VAL A 141 8.35 -7.43 -4.27
N VAL A 142 7.90 -7.86 -3.09
CA VAL A 142 8.81 -8.27 -2.01
C VAL A 142 9.60 -9.51 -2.39
N GLY A 143 8.99 -10.49 -3.05
CA GLY A 143 9.70 -11.67 -3.56
C GLY A 143 10.79 -11.32 -4.57
N ARG A 144 10.51 -10.41 -5.53
CA ARG A 144 11.53 -9.87 -6.46
C ARG A 144 12.67 -9.19 -5.71
N LEU A 145 12.34 -8.37 -4.71
CA LEU A 145 13.34 -7.66 -3.91
C LEU A 145 14.25 -8.65 -3.16
N ILE A 146 13.68 -9.64 -2.47
CA ILE A 146 14.45 -10.65 -1.74
C ILE A 146 15.36 -11.43 -2.68
N MET A 147 14.88 -11.88 -3.84
CA MET A 147 15.70 -12.56 -4.83
C MET A 147 16.87 -11.69 -5.35
N LEU A 148 16.63 -10.38 -5.48
CA LEU A 148 17.66 -9.45 -5.93
C LEU A 148 18.74 -9.20 -4.87
N LEU A 149 18.37 -9.20 -3.59
CA LEU A 149 19.26 -8.88 -2.47
C LEU A 149 19.98 -10.11 -1.91
N SER A 150 19.46 -11.32 -2.12
CA SER A 150 20.06 -12.56 -1.59
C SER A 150 21.24 -13.02 -2.43
N PRO A 151 22.35 -13.49 -1.81
CA PRO A 151 23.47 -14.09 -2.52
C PRO A 151 23.03 -15.35 -3.28
N GLN A 152 23.37 -15.45 -4.55
CA GLN A 152 22.84 -16.47 -5.50
C GLN A 152 23.22 -17.93 -5.20
N GLU A 153 24.07 -18.24 -4.23
CA GLU A 153 24.69 -19.57 -4.12
C GLU A 153 24.21 -20.47 -2.96
N ALA A 154 23.35 -20.03 -2.05
CA ALA A 154 23.22 -20.81 -0.82
C ALA A 154 21.83 -21.02 -0.23
N GLU A 155 20.77 -20.40 -0.73
CA GLU A 155 19.52 -20.47 0.03
C GLU A 155 18.46 -21.35 -0.63
N ALA A 156 17.98 -22.33 0.14
CA ALA A 156 16.79 -23.11 -0.24
C ALA A 156 15.60 -22.15 -0.47
N GLN A 157 14.77 -22.44 -1.47
CA GLN A 157 13.57 -21.66 -1.78
C GLN A 157 12.70 -21.34 -0.55
N GLN A 158 12.64 -22.27 0.43
CA GLN A 158 11.94 -22.07 1.69
C GLN A 158 12.50 -20.93 2.53
N THR A 159 13.84 -20.73 2.54
CA THR A 159 14.48 -19.61 3.23
C THR A 159 14.08 -18.28 2.60
N LEU A 160 14.07 -18.18 1.26
CA LEU A 160 13.66 -16.97 0.56
C LEU A 160 12.20 -16.60 0.84
N VAL A 161 11.30 -17.58 0.90
CA VAL A 161 9.90 -17.36 1.28
C VAL A 161 9.80 -16.86 2.71
N ALA A 162 10.52 -17.46 3.65
CA ALA A 162 10.51 -17.03 5.06
C ALA A 162 11.04 -15.59 5.22
N GLU A 163 12.10 -15.23 4.47
CA GLU A 163 12.64 -13.86 4.48
C GLU A 163 11.66 -12.85 3.85
N ALA A 164 10.96 -13.22 2.78
CA ALA A 164 9.92 -12.39 2.20
C ALA A 164 8.77 -12.15 3.19
N GLU A 165 8.29 -13.20 3.85
CA GLU A 165 7.25 -13.08 4.88
C GLU A 165 7.72 -12.28 6.10
N ARG A 166 8.98 -12.44 6.51
CA ARG A 166 9.57 -11.64 7.60
C ARG A 166 9.61 -10.16 7.24
N LEU A 167 9.98 -9.82 6.01
CA LEU A 167 9.97 -8.43 5.53
C LEU A 167 8.54 -7.89 5.47
N LEU A 168 7.58 -8.65 4.92
CA LEU A 168 6.18 -8.26 4.87
C LEU A 168 5.61 -7.98 6.26
N ALA A 169 5.85 -8.87 7.23
CA ALA A 169 5.41 -8.68 8.61
C ALA A 169 6.04 -7.44 9.26
N THR A 170 7.31 -7.16 8.95
CA THR A 170 7.99 -5.95 9.40
C THR A 170 7.33 -4.70 8.81
N MET A 171 7.04 -4.71 7.51
CA MET A 171 6.39 -3.59 6.82
C MET A 171 4.97 -3.33 7.34
N ASP A 172 4.16 -4.38 7.51
CA ASP A 172 2.81 -4.28 8.08
C ASP A 172 2.87 -3.70 9.51
N GLY A 173 3.82 -4.16 10.33
CA GLY A 173 4.03 -3.64 11.69
C GLY A 173 4.46 -2.17 11.71
N LEU A 174 5.43 -1.79 10.87
CA LEU A 174 5.89 -0.39 10.76
C LEU A 174 4.77 0.52 10.29
N CYS A 175 4.03 0.12 9.26
CA CYS A 175 2.90 0.89 8.74
C CYS A 175 1.85 1.13 9.82
N MET A 176 1.45 0.09 10.55
CA MET A 176 0.48 0.20 11.64
C MET A 176 1.00 1.10 12.77
N HIS A 177 2.25 0.94 13.19
CA HIS A 177 2.83 1.77 14.26
C HIS A 177 2.94 3.24 13.84
N ALA A 178 3.36 3.51 12.60
CA ALA A 178 3.49 4.88 12.11
C ALA A 178 2.12 5.59 11.99
N LEU A 179 1.05 4.87 11.64
CA LEU A 179 -0.30 5.41 11.64
C LEU A 179 -0.86 5.67 13.06
N LEU A 180 -0.57 4.78 14.02
CA LEU A 180 -1.13 4.85 15.37
C LEU A 180 -0.29 5.69 16.33
N GLN A 181 1.00 5.82 16.09
CA GLN A 181 1.97 6.45 16.99
C GLN A 181 2.97 7.33 16.20
N PRO A 182 2.49 8.31 15.41
CA PRO A 182 3.33 9.07 14.48
C PRO A 182 4.44 9.89 15.17
N GLU A 183 4.22 10.31 16.42
CA GLU A 183 5.25 11.03 17.19
C GLU A 183 6.43 10.15 17.61
N TRP A 184 6.19 8.86 17.78
CA TRP A 184 7.22 7.88 18.12
C TRP A 184 7.83 7.21 16.89
N MET A 185 6.98 6.70 16.00
CA MET A 185 7.39 6.00 14.79
C MET A 185 7.52 7.01 13.63
N THR A 186 8.56 7.84 13.73
CA THR A 186 8.89 8.84 12.72
C THR A 186 9.42 8.20 11.43
N ALA A 187 9.49 8.97 10.35
CA ALA A 187 10.11 8.51 9.10
C ALA A 187 11.56 8.06 9.29
N GLU A 188 12.32 8.72 10.18
CA GLU A 188 13.69 8.35 10.53
C GLU A 188 13.74 7.00 11.25
N MET A 189 12.87 6.80 12.27
CA MET A 189 12.77 5.52 12.98
C MET A 189 12.37 4.37 12.04
N CYS A 190 11.45 4.60 11.13
CA CYS A 190 11.08 3.61 10.09
C CYS A 190 12.29 3.24 9.22
N SER A 191 13.04 4.24 8.76
CA SER A 191 14.25 4.04 7.95
C SER A 191 15.33 3.27 8.70
N ASP A 192 15.54 3.54 9.99
CA ASP A 192 16.50 2.85 10.84
C ASP A 192 16.14 1.37 11.01
N VAL A 193 14.86 1.07 11.29
CA VAL A 193 14.36 -0.31 11.41
C VAL A 193 14.54 -1.07 10.10
N LEU A 194 14.18 -0.45 8.96
CA LEU A 194 14.35 -1.06 7.64
C LEU A 194 15.82 -1.29 7.32
N THR A 195 16.68 -0.33 7.62
CA THR A 195 18.13 -0.46 7.41
C THR A 195 18.70 -1.62 8.23
N ALA A 196 18.30 -1.75 9.50
CA ALA A 196 18.70 -2.86 10.36
C ALA A 196 18.22 -4.21 9.80
N HIS A 197 16.98 -4.27 9.34
CA HIS A 197 16.41 -5.46 8.71
C HIS A 197 17.19 -5.87 7.44
N LEU A 198 17.44 -4.92 6.53
CA LEU A 198 18.19 -5.17 5.30
C LEU A 198 19.62 -5.64 5.54
N ARG A 199 20.29 -5.10 6.56
CA ARG A 199 21.63 -5.59 6.97
C ARG A 199 21.58 -7.05 7.41
N SER A 200 20.53 -7.47 8.11
CA SER A 200 20.37 -8.87 8.52
C SER A 200 20.17 -9.83 7.35
N LEU A 201 19.54 -9.36 6.24
CA LEU A 201 19.41 -10.12 4.99
C LEU A 201 20.73 -10.31 4.27
N ALA A 202 21.62 -9.30 4.32
CA ALA A 202 22.92 -9.34 3.66
C ALA A 202 23.96 -10.21 4.41
N GLY A 203 23.58 -10.90 5.49
CA GLY A 203 24.49 -11.75 6.27
C GLY A 203 25.62 -11.01 7.01
N ALA A 204 25.52 -9.68 7.17
CA ALA A 204 26.50 -8.90 7.92
C ALA A 204 26.34 -9.19 9.44
N PRO A 205 27.43 -9.59 10.17
CA PRO A 205 27.34 -9.79 11.60
C PRO A 205 26.90 -8.49 12.27
N ALA A 206 26.00 -8.59 13.24
CA ALA A 206 25.64 -7.47 14.09
C ALA A 206 26.93 -6.91 14.71
N SER A 207 27.22 -5.64 14.42
CA SER A 207 28.38 -4.95 15.02
C SER A 207 28.18 -4.95 16.53
N SER A 208 29.10 -5.60 17.24
CA SER A 208 29.17 -5.69 18.72
C SER A 208 29.41 -4.32 19.31
#